data_cac07943751dfb1e937e4171ec4e4b89
#
_entry.id   cac07943751dfb1e937e4171ec4e4b89
#
_cell.length_a   1.000
_cell.length_b   1.000
_cell.length_c   1.000
_cell.angle_alpha   90.00
_cell.angle_beta   90.00
_cell.angle_gamma   90.00
#
_symmetry.space_group_name_H-M   'P 1'
#
loop_
_entity.id
_entity.type
_entity.pdbx_description
1 polymer ?
#
loop_
_entity_poly.entity_id
_entity_poly.type
_entity_poly.pdbx_seq_one_letter_code
_entity_poly.pdbx_strand_id
1 'polypeptide(L)' 'DIEDDMVKGMFGTIVQGYLKKGYNRATAEMMAREFFWYES' A
#
# COMPACT_ATOMS: atom_id res chain seq x y z
N ASP A 1 8.48 13.20 9.50
CA ASP A 1 9.09 12.13 10.27
C ASP A 1 9.57 11.02 9.36
N ILE A 2 10.77 10.51 9.63
CA ILE A 2 11.40 9.53 8.75
C ILE A 2 10.56 8.26 8.64
N GLU A 3 9.99 7.81 9.75
CA GLU A 3 9.16 6.61 9.74
C GLU A 3 7.92 6.78 8.88
N ASP A 4 7.29 7.96 8.95
CA ASP A 4 6.11 8.23 8.14
C ASP A 4 6.44 8.20 6.66
N ASP A 5 7.60 8.75 6.29
CA ASP A 5 8.02 8.75 4.90
C ASP A 5 8.27 7.34 4.40
N MET A 6 8.86 6.48 5.23
CA MET A 6 9.10 5.10 4.86
C MET A 6 7.80 4.34 4.66
N VAL A 7 6.84 4.55 5.57
CA VAL A 7 5.53 3.89 5.46
C VAL A 7 4.82 4.32 4.18
N LYS A 8 4.87 5.61 3.88
CA LYS A 8 4.25 6.12 2.64
C LYS A 8 4.90 5.52 1.41
N GLY A 9 6.22 5.38 1.44
CA GLY A 9 6.94 4.77 0.33
C GLY A 9 6.55 3.31 0.13
N MET A 10 6.48 2.56 1.23
CA MET A 10 6.07 1.16 1.17
C MET A 10 4.63 1.01 0.69
N PHE A 11 3.75 1.88 1.18
CA PHE A 11 2.35 1.84 0.76
C PHE A 11 2.24 2.04 -0.75
N GLY A 12 2.94 3.03 -1.27
CA GLY A 12 2.94 3.30 -2.70
C GLY A 12 3.47 2.13 -3.52
N THR A 13 4.52 1.49 -3.02
CA THR A 13 5.11 0.34 -3.70
C THR A 13 4.11 -0.83 -3.76
N ILE A 14 3.40 -1.07 -2.66
CA ILE A 14 2.40 -2.13 -2.62
C ILE A 14 1.26 -1.84 -3.59
N VAL A 15 0.78 -0.60 -3.59
CA VAL A 15 -0.30 -0.20 -4.50
C VAL A 15 0.14 -0.41 -5.95
N GLN A 16 1.35 0.02 -6.30
CA GLN A 16 1.85 -0.14 -7.65
C GLN A 16 1.92 -1.61 -8.06
N GLY A 17 2.33 -2.47 -7.13
CA GLY A 17 2.38 -3.90 -7.40
C GLY A 17 1.02 -4.46 -7.75
N TYR A 18 -0.01 -4.06 -7.02
CA TYR A 18 -1.36 -4.53 -7.32
C TYR A 18 -1.90 -3.96 -8.62
N LEU A 19 -1.57 -2.69 -8.92
CA LEU A 19 -1.98 -2.09 -10.19
C LEU A 19 -1.40 -2.86 -11.36
N LYS A 20 -0.15 -3.31 -11.24
CA LYS A 20 0.47 -4.10 -12.29
C LYS A 20 -0.22 -5.45 -12.49
N LYS A 21 -0.81 -5.98 -11.44
CA LYS A 21 -1.54 -7.24 -11.52
C LYS A 21 -2.92 -7.09 -12.15
N GLY A 22 -3.38 -5.86 -12.35
CA GLY A 22 -4.66 -5.62 -12.99
C GLY A 22 -5.74 -5.09 -12.06
N TYR A 23 -5.44 -4.89 -10.80
CA TYR A 23 -6.42 -4.32 -9.87
C TYR A 23 -6.56 -2.83 -10.12
N ASN A 24 -7.73 -2.27 -9.83
CA ASN A 24 -7.89 -0.83 -9.93
C ASN A 24 -7.32 -0.16 -8.70
N ARG A 25 -7.20 1.18 -8.76
CA ARG A 25 -6.54 1.92 -7.70
C ARG A 25 -7.25 1.78 -6.36
N ALA A 26 -8.57 1.88 -6.36
CA ALA A 26 -9.35 1.78 -5.13
C ALA A 26 -9.11 0.44 -4.45
N THR A 27 -9.17 -0.64 -5.23
CA THR A 27 -8.93 -1.98 -4.70
C THR A 27 -7.49 -2.14 -4.22
N ALA A 28 -6.54 -1.63 -5.00
CA ALA A 28 -5.13 -1.72 -4.64
C ALA A 28 -4.84 -1.00 -3.33
N GLU A 29 -5.44 0.18 -3.15
CA GLU A 29 -5.25 0.92 -1.91
C GLU A 29 -5.87 0.21 -0.73
N MET A 30 -7.03 -0.38 -0.94
CA MET A 30 -7.71 -1.12 0.13
C MET A 30 -6.86 -2.30 0.58
N MET A 31 -6.33 -3.07 -0.36
CA MET A 31 -5.49 -4.22 -0.03
C MET A 31 -4.18 -3.79 0.63
N ALA A 32 -3.60 -2.68 0.17
CA ALA A 32 -2.38 -2.18 0.74
C ALA A 32 -2.58 -1.77 2.20
N ARG A 33 -3.73 -1.18 2.51
CA ARG A 33 -4.03 -0.79 3.89
C ARG A 33 -4.09 -2.00 4.81
N GLU A 34 -4.60 -3.11 4.33
CA GLU A 34 -4.73 -4.31 5.15
C GLU A 34 -3.37 -4.82 5.62
N PHE A 35 -2.33 -4.60 4.84
CA PHE A 35 -0.99 -4.98 5.27
C PHE A 35 -0.57 -4.27 6.55
N PHE A 36 -0.92 -3.00 6.67
CA PHE A 36 -0.52 -2.21 7.82
C PHE A 36 -1.46 -2.41 9.00
N TRP A 37 -2.73 -2.56 8.73
CA TRP A 37 -3.71 -2.80 9.78
C TRP A 37 -3.47 -4.13 10.48
N TYR A 38 -3.04 -5.11 9.72
CA TYR A 38 -2.83 -6.44 10.24
C TYR A 38 -1.79 -6.45 11.35
N GLU A 39 -0.83 -5.56 11.27
CA GLU A 39 0.24 -5.47 12.25
C GLU A 39 -0.17 -4.66 13.49
N SER A 40 -1.20 -3.90 13.40
CA SER A 40 -1.68 -3.07 14.50
C SER A 40 -2.44 -3.91 15.50
#